data_2c231f28d639d8bf81c37fdd126123ba
#
_entry.id   2c231f28d639d8bf81c37fdd126123ba
#
_cell.length_a   1.000
_cell.length_b   1.000
_cell.length_c   1.000
_cell.angle_alpha   90.00
_cell.angle_beta   90.00
_cell.angle_gamma   90.00
#
_symmetry.space_group_name_H-M   'P 1'
#
loop_
_entity.id
_entity.type
_entity.pdbx_description
1 polymer ?
#
loop_
_entity_poly.entity_id
_entity_poly.type
_entity_poly.pdbx_seq_one_letter_code
_entity_poly.pdbx_strand_id
1 'polypeptide(L)'
;MKRIFTTLLCLISISCMAQNNSTLFKGKYFNKDLDVYINIDFYNKNLKVPGQELFGEMPGYFGDKKDSRKWLITDAQIEGNVAHLSIINDYGSEDLTADLVLLDNSNIELRQKDGSTIKIARNRKWVKVPKKLIFTK
;
A
#
# COMPACT_ATOMS: atom_id res chain seq x y z
N MET A 1 -48.62 0.99 -37.94
CA MET A 1 -48.14 1.04 -37.55
C MET A 1 -47.30 0.87 -36.80
N LYS A 2 -46.91 0.89 -36.45
CA LYS A 2 -46.28 0.81 -35.75
C LYS A 2 -45.34 0.90 -35.12
N ARG A 3 -44.82 0.99 -34.76
CA ARG A 3 -44.07 1.06 -34.17
C ARG A 3 -43.21 0.97 -33.45
N ILE A 4 -42.72 1.06 -32.91
CA ILE A 4 -42.03 1.01 -32.29
C ILE A 4 -41.01 1.16 -31.73
N PHE A 5 -40.45 1.27 -31.41
CA PHE A 5 -39.62 1.42 -30.94
C PHE A 5 -38.80 1.42 -30.16
N THR A 6 -38.42 1.44 -29.72
CA THR A 6 -37.83 1.58 -29.16
C THR A 6 -37.07 1.42 -28.39
N THR A 7 -36.65 1.36 -27.99
CA THR A 7 -36.07 1.30 -27.24
C THR A 7 -35.09 1.28 -26.74
N LEU A 8 -34.59 1.33 -26.47
CA LEU A 8 -33.75 1.31 -26.05
C LEU A 8 -32.90 1.51 -25.36
N LEU A 9 -32.47 1.62 -25.06
CA LEU A 9 -31.70 1.91 -24.66
C LEU A 9 -31.02 1.89 -23.67
N CYS A 10 -30.69 2.06 -23.08
CA CYS A 10 -30.35 2.05 -22.11
C CYS A 10 -29.30 1.70 -21.64
N LEU A 11 -28.87 1.40 -21.37
CA LEU A 11 -27.97 0.94 -21.04
C LEU A 11 -27.00 1.38 -20.56
N ILE A 12 -26.43 1.42 -20.26
CA ILE A 12 -25.50 1.84 -20.08
C ILE A 12 -24.95 2.14 -19.03
N SER A 13 -24.44 2.53 -18.76
CA SER A 13 -23.99 2.93 -17.88
C SER A 13 -23.37 2.49 -16.93
N ILE A 14 -23.24 2.08 -16.50
CA ILE A 14 -22.72 1.49 -15.61
C ILE A 14 -21.38 1.58 -15.43
N SER A 15 -20.72 1.38 -15.75
CA SER A 15 -19.46 1.30 -15.70
C SER A 15 -18.66 2.15 -14.91
N CYS A 16 -18.83 3.13 -14.56
CA CYS A 16 -17.96 3.95 -14.01
C CYS A 16 -17.44 3.67 -12.72
N MET A 17 -17.97 2.84 -12.03
CA MET A 17 -17.62 2.73 -10.71
C MET A 17 -16.33 2.16 -10.43
N ALA A 18 -15.89 1.31 -11.19
CA ALA A 18 -14.72 0.57 -10.88
C ALA A 18 -13.46 1.36 -10.94
N GLN A 19 -13.52 2.53 -11.47
CA GLN A 19 -12.30 3.21 -11.69
C GLN A 19 -11.76 3.95 -10.55
N ASN A 20 -12.53 4.25 -9.57
CA ASN A 20 -12.09 5.11 -8.53
C ASN A 20 -11.01 4.54 -7.67
N ASN A 21 -10.92 3.23 -7.58
CA ASN A 21 -9.92 2.62 -6.72
C ASN A 21 -8.59 2.48 -7.40
N SER A 22 -8.50 2.74 -8.69
CA SER A 22 -7.27 2.48 -9.42
C SER A 22 -6.12 3.40 -9.09
N THR A 23 -6.32 4.42 -8.29
CA THR A 23 -5.25 5.33 -7.89
C THR A 23 -5.00 5.34 -6.39
N LEU A 24 -5.76 4.58 -5.62
CA LEU A 24 -5.61 4.65 -4.17
C LEU A 24 -4.42 3.88 -3.65
N PHE A 25 -3.95 2.87 -4.36
CA PHE A 25 -2.70 2.18 -3.99
C PHE A 25 -1.49 2.89 -4.60
N LYS A 26 -1.49 4.21 -4.58
CA LYS A 26 -0.41 5.04 -5.08
C LYS A 26 -0.32 6.32 -4.26
N GLY A 27 0.87 6.67 -3.83
CA GLY A 27 1.13 7.91 -3.10
C GLY A 27 1.75 7.67 -1.75
N LYS A 28 1.87 8.72 -0.99
CA LYS A 28 2.41 8.66 0.36
C LYS A 28 1.29 8.73 1.38
N TYR A 29 1.35 7.86 2.36
CA TYR A 29 0.42 7.80 3.47
C TYR A 29 1.22 7.83 4.76
N PHE A 30 0.71 8.52 5.76
CA PHE A 30 1.47 8.81 6.99
C PHE A 30 0.75 8.32 8.22
N ASN A 31 1.54 7.88 9.20
CA ASN A 31 1.04 7.68 10.56
C ASN A 31 1.79 8.65 11.46
N LYS A 32 1.07 9.66 11.97
CA LYS A 32 1.70 10.72 12.76
C LYS A 32 2.06 10.28 14.16
N ASP A 33 1.35 9.31 14.68
CA ASP A 33 1.61 8.86 16.05
C ASP A 33 2.98 8.23 16.19
N LEU A 34 3.40 7.48 15.18
CA LEU A 34 4.70 6.82 15.16
C LEU A 34 5.73 7.53 14.31
N ASP A 35 5.34 8.58 13.58
CA ASP A 35 6.21 9.28 12.64
C ASP A 35 6.77 8.36 11.57
N VAL A 36 5.93 7.52 11.03
CA VAL A 36 6.29 6.60 9.95
C VAL A 36 5.39 6.87 8.75
N TYR A 37 5.78 6.32 7.61
CA TYR A 37 5.02 6.51 6.38
C TYR A 37 5.21 5.32 5.47
N ILE A 38 4.33 5.21 4.48
CA ILE A 38 4.55 4.30 3.36
C ILE A 38 4.47 5.12 2.08
N ASN A 39 5.28 4.74 1.11
CA ASN A 39 5.26 5.33 -0.21
C ASN A 39 5.06 4.18 -1.18
N ILE A 40 3.97 4.21 -1.93
CA ILE A 40 3.57 3.07 -2.73
C ILE A 40 3.16 3.50 -4.13
N ASP A 41 3.32 2.59 -5.07
CA ASP A 41 2.70 2.62 -6.39
C ASP A 41 2.58 1.17 -6.83
N PHE A 42 1.46 0.57 -6.49
CA PHE A 42 1.27 -0.85 -6.78
C PHE A 42 0.85 -1.09 -8.23
N TYR A 43 0.66 -0.03 -8.99
CA TYR A 43 0.29 -0.15 -10.40
C TYR A 43 1.52 -0.15 -11.30
N ASN A 44 2.41 0.81 -11.12
CA ASN A 44 3.62 0.93 -11.92
C ASN A 44 4.82 0.19 -11.33
N LYS A 45 4.84 0.04 -10.02
CA LYS A 45 5.90 -0.70 -9.31
C LYS A 45 7.29 -0.19 -9.68
N ASN A 46 7.43 1.12 -9.76
CA ASN A 46 8.66 1.76 -10.25
C ASN A 46 9.31 2.70 -9.24
N LEU A 47 9.07 2.47 -7.96
CA LEU A 47 9.65 3.31 -6.92
C LEU A 47 11.05 2.84 -6.57
N LYS A 48 11.97 3.79 -6.49
CA LYS A 48 13.31 3.52 -6.00
C LYS A 48 13.37 3.90 -4.53
N VAL A 49 13.89 3.00 -3.73
CA VAL A 49 13.94 3.21 -2.28
C VAL A 49 15.17 4.04 -1.97
N PRO A 50 15.01 5.23 -1.36
CA PRO A 50 16.15 6.08 -1.04
C PRO A 50 17.18 5.35 -0.18
N GLY A 51 18.43 5.41 -0.59
CA GLY A 51 19.51 4.72 0.12
C GLY A 51 19.62 3.24 -0.19
N GLN A 52 18.69 2.68 -0.98
CA GLN A 52 18.66 1.27 -1.30
C GLN A 52 18.48 1.04 -2.79
N GLU A 53 19.12 1.87 -3.59
CA GLU A 53 18.94 1.83 -5.05
C GLU A 53 19.41 0.53 -5.69
N LEU A 54 20.26 -0.22 -5.01
CA LEU A 54 20.70 -1.51 -5.53
C LEU A 54 19.59 -2.52 -5.67
N PHE A 55 18.51 -2.36 -4.92
CA PHE A 55 17.35 -3.24 -5.05
C PHE A 55 16.51 -2.94 -6.30
N GLY A 56 16.77 -1.79 -6.94
CA GLY A 56 16.03 -1.43 -8.15
C GLY A 56 14.65 -0.88 -7.84
N GLU A 57 13.75 -1.05 -8.80
CA GLU A 57 12.38 -0.54 -8.68
C GLU A 57 11.51 -1.51 -7.90
N MET A 58 10.68 -0.94 -7.02
CA MET A 58 9.86 -1.69 -6.08
C MET A 58 8.43 -1.16 -6.11
N PRO A 59 7.45 -1.98 -5.67
CA PRO A 59 6.08 -1.48 -5.46
C PRO A 59 5.98 -0.40 -4.40
N GLY A 60 6.89 -0.38 -3.44
CA GLY A 60 6.87 0.62 -2.39
C GLY A 60 7.76 0.29 -1.22
N TYR A 61 7.65 1.10 -0.20
CA TYR A 61 8.44 0.88 1.01
C TYR A 61 7.79 1.58 2.21
N PHE A 62 8.13 1.06 3.38
CA PHE A 62 7.79 1.66 4.67
C PHE A 62 9.02 2.41 5.15
N GLY A 63 8.85 3.65 5.55
CA GLY A 63 9.92 4.50 6.01
C GLY A 63 9.63 5.11 7.36
N ASP A 64 10.68 5.64 7.97
CA ASP A 64 10.61 6.25 9.28
C ASP A 64 11.15 7.67 9.16
N LYS A 65 10.44 8.63 9.69
CA LYS A 65 10.90 10.03 9.63
C LYS A 65 12.08 10.29 10.56
N LYS A 66 12.29 9.42 11.52
CA LYS A 66 13.35 9.59 12.53
C LYS A 66 14.57 8.70 12.31
N ASP A 67 14.54 7.86 11.28
CA ASP A 67 15.61 6.90 11.04
C ASP A 67 15.65 6.59 9.55
N SER A 68 16.82 6.28 9.03
CA SER A 68 17.01 6.06 7.60
C SER A 68 16.66 4.65 7.14
N ARG A 69 16.45 3.73 8.05
CA ARG A 69 16.15 2.35 7.69
C ARG A 69 14.78 2.22 7.03
N LYS A 70 14.70 1.30 6.10
CA LYS A 70 13.48 1.09 5.31
C LYS A 70 13.07 -0.36 5.36
N TRP A 71 11.77 -0.60 5.19
CA TRP A 71 11.26 -1.94 4.92
C TRP A 71 10.72 -1.89 3.50
N LEU A 72 11.13 -2.85 2.68
CA LEU A 72 10.87 -2.83 1.25
C LEU A 72 9.66 -3.69 0.93
N ILE A 73 8.72 -3.15 0.18
CA ILE A 73 7.61 -3.94 -0.34
C ILE A 73 8.09 -4.52 -1.66
N THR A 74 8.38 -5.82 -1.66
CA THR A 74 8.95 -6.48 -2.82
C THR A 74 7.90 -7.00 -3.78
N ASP A 75 6.69 -7.21 -3.30
CA ASP A 75 5.59 -7.67 -4.13
C ASP A 75 4.28 -7.12 -3.60
N ALA A 76 3.34 -6.85 -4.50
CA ALA A 76 2.02 -6.38 -4.15
C ALA A 76 1.02 -6.93 -5.16
N GLN A 77 0.00 -7.62 -4.66
CA GLN A 77 -1.06 -8.20 -5.48
C GLN A 77 -2.37 -7.57 -5.04
N ILE A 78 -2.97 -6.78 -5.92
CA ILE A 78 -4.23 -6.09 -5.62
C ILE A 78 -5.40 -7.01 -5.89
N GLU A 79 -6.28 -7.10 -4.89
CA GLU A 79 -7.49 -7.90 -5.02
C GLU A 79 -8.62 -7.07 -4.39
N GLY A 80 -9.36 -6.35 -5.21
CA GLY A 80 -10.38 -5.43 -4.73
C GLY A 80 -9.77 -4.27 -3.97
N ASN A 81 -10.17 -4.09 -2.74
CA ASN A 81 -9.64 -3.03 -1.88
C ASN A 81 -8.54 -3.53 -0.94
N VAL A 82 -7.98 -4.67 -1.22
CA VAL A 82 -6.90 -5.25 -0.43
C VAL A 82 -5.70 -5.51 -1.34
N ALA A 83 -4.51 -5.16 -0.90
CA ALA A 83 -3.28 -5.55 -1.56
C ALA A 83 -2.52 -6.52 -0.66
N HIS A 84 -2.15 -7.66 -1.21
CA HIS A 84 -1.37 -8.67 -0.49
C HIS A 84 0.10 -8.39 -0.74
N LEU A 85 0.86 -8.22 0.32
CA LEU A 85 2.24 -7.73 0.25
C LEU A 85 3.23 -8.75 0.73
N SER A 86 4.42 -8.73 0.10
CA SER A 86 5.63 -9.33 0.65
C SER A 86 6.57 -8.19 1.03
N ILE A 87 7.12 -8.24 2.22
CA ILE A 87 7.94 -7.16 2.77
C ILE A 87 9.22 -7.74 3.35
N ILE A 88 10.33 -7.06 3.11
CA ILE A 88 11.63 -7.42 3.72
C ILE A 88 12.23 -6.18 4.36
N ASN A 89 13.11 -6.38 5.34
CA ASN A 89 13.89 -5.26 5.84
C ASN A 89 15.00 -4.92 4.85
N ASP A 90 15.66 -3.79 5.04
CA ASP A 90 16.66 -3.33 4.07
C ASP A 90 17.98 -4.12 4.14
N TYR A 91 18.16 -4.99 5.11
CA TYR A 91 19.27 -5.93 5.12
C TYR A 91 18.89 -7.27 4.50
N GLY A 92 17.61 -7.51 4.25
CA GLY A 92 17.16 -8.78 3.71
C GLY A 92 17.16 -9.93 4.68
N SER A 93 17.34 -9.66 5.98
CA SER A 93 17.42 -10.70 6.99
C SER A 93 16.08 -11.05 7.63
N GLU A 94 15.06 -10.21 7.46
CA GLU A 94 13.73 -10.45 8.00
C GLU A 94 12.70 -10.22 6.91
N ASP A 95 11.68 -11.04 6.91
CA ASP A 95 10.60 -10.93 5.93
C ASP A 95 9.26 -11.18 6.60
N LEU A 96 8.22 -10.67 5.99
CA LEU A 96 6.86 -10.90 6.44
C LEU A 96 5.89 -10.75 5.28
N THR A 97 4.68 -11.25 5.49
CA THR A 97 3.55 -10.94 4.62
C THR A 97 2.61 -10.00 5.35
N ALA A 98 1.88 -9.21 4.58
CA ALA A 98 0.94 -8.26 5.14
C ALA A 98 -0.16 -7.98 4.13
N ASP A 99 -1.25 -7.43 4.61
CA ASP A 99 -2.30 -6.89 3.75
C ASP A 99 -2.35 -5.38 3.96
N LEU A 100 -2.61 -4.65 2.89
CA LEU A 100 -2.86 -3.23 2.96
C LEU A 100 -4.29 -3.02 2.48
N VAL A 101 -5.14 -2.52 3.36
CA VAL A 101 -6.58 -2.47 3.13
C VAL A 101 -7.02 -1.02 2.97
N LEU A 102 -7.71 -0.72 1.88
CA LEU A 102 -8.30 0.60 1.70
C LEU A 102 -9.51 0.72 2.60
N LEU A 103 -9.47 1.67 3.51
CA LEU A 103 -10.60 1.92 4.40
C LEU A 103 -11.55 2.95 3.79
N ASP A 104 -10.97 3.98 3.18
CA ASP A 104 -11.71 5.00 2.45
C ASP A 104 -10.74 5.72 1.50
N ASN A 105 -11.12 6.87 0.98
CA ASN A 105 -10.31 7.56 -0.03
C ASN A 105 -8.99 8.11 0.49
N SER A 106 -8.80 8.19 1.78
CA SER A 106 -7.60 8.78 2.35
C SER A 106 -6.96 7.96 3.45
N ASN A 107 -7.55 6.84 3.84
CA ASN A 107 -7.03 6.01 4.92
C ASN A 107 -6.83 4.58 4.47
N ILE A 108 -5.69 4.01 4.82
CA ILE A 108 -5.37 2.61 4.57
C ILE A 108 -4.87 1.99 5.85
N GLU A 109 -5.07 0.69 5.98
CA GLU A 109 -4.62 -0.04 7.16
C GLU A 109 -3.64 -1.12 6.76
N LEU A 110 -2.46 -1.10 7.35
CA LEU A 110 -1.47 -2.15 7.18
C LEU A 110 -1.74 -3.22 8.24
N ARG A 111 -1.91 -4.44 7.80
CA ARG A 111 -2.17 -5.60 8.67
C ARG A 111 -1.05 -6.60 8.47
N GLN A 112 -0.16 -6.68 9.45
CA GLN A 112 0.96 -7.62 9.38
C GLN A 112 0.45 -9.03 9.68
N LYS A 113 0.92 -9.99 8.90
CA LYS A 113 0.44 -11.36 8.97
C LYS A 113 1.55 -12.30 9.44
N ASP A 114 2.14 -13.04 8.53
CA ASP A 114 3.11 -14.08 8.88
C ASP A 114 4.53 -13.56 8.76
N GLY A 115 5.42 -14.13 9.56
CA GLY A 115 6.83 -13.79 9.51
C GLY A 115 7.24 -12.82 10.60
N SER A 116 8.20 -11.97 10.28
CA SER A 116 8.72 -10.97 11.22
C SER A 116 7.71 -9.86 11.46
N THR A 117 7.96 -9.06 12.46
CA THR A 117 7.17 -7.84 12.71
C THR A 117 8.04 -6.65 12.34
N ILE A 118 7.44 -5.66 11.69
CA ILE A 118 8.15 -4.42 11.37
C ILE A 118 8.56 -3.74 12.67
N LYS A 119 9.80 -3.30 12.74
CA LYS A 119 10.36 -2.64 13.92
C LYS A 119 10.94 -1.30 13.51
N ILE A 120 10.87 -0.36 14.42
CA ILE A 120 11.46 0.97 14.25
C ILE A 120 12.39 1.24 15.42
N ALA A 121 13.37 2.10 15.22
CA ALA A 121 14.33 2.45 16.27
C ALA A 121 13.86 3.71 16.98
N ARG A 122 13.71 3.61 18.31
CA ARG A 122 13.35 4.74 19.16
C ARG A 122 14.19 4.69 20.43
N ASN A 123 14.89 5.76 20.71
CA ASN A 123 15.73 5.86 21.91
C ASN A 123 16.73 4.70 22.01
N ARG A 124 17.32 4.34 20.87
CA ARG A 124 18.30 3.24 20.75
C ARG A 124 17.73 1.87 21.07
N LYS A 125 16.41 1.73 20.96
CA LYS A 125 15.75 0.44 21.15
C LYS A 125 14.90 0.12 19.94
N TRP A 126 14.72 -1.17 19.69
CA TRP A 126 13.79 -1.61 18.67
C TRP A 126 12.39 -1.65 19.24
N VAL A 127 11.45 -1.02 18.55
CA VAL A 127 10.05 -1.00 18.94
C VAL A 127 9.26 -1.65 17.83
N LYS A 128 8.45 -2.63 18.19
CA LYS A 128 7.58 -3.30 17.21
C LYS A 128 6.43 -2.40 16.82
N VAL A 129 6.19 -2.30 15.53
CA VAL A 129 5.04 -1.57 15.01
C VAL A 129 3.79 -2.42 15.26
N PRO A 130 2.69 -1.82 15.68
CA PRO A 130 1.45 -2.58 15.90
C PRO A 130 1.05 -3.38 14.67
N LYS A 131 0.49 -4.56 14.90
CA LYS A 131 0.09 -5.45 13.82
C LYS A 131 -0.91 -4.80 12.87
N LYS A 132 -1.74 -3.91 13.36
CA LYS A 132 -2.66 -3.13 12.55
C LYS A 132 -2.34 -1.66 12.75
N LEU A 133 -2.06 -0.97 11.67
CA LEU A 133 -1.67 0.44 11.73
C LEU A 133 -2.32 1.19 10.59
N ILE A 134 -2.98 2.29 10.91
CA ILE A 134 -3.66 3.12 9.92
C ILE A 134 -2.73 4.22 9.46
N PHE A 135 -2.70 4.42 8.16
CA PHE A 135 -1.95 5.51 7.53
C PHE A 135 -2.95 6.41 6.80
N THR A 136 -2.70 7.70 6.80
CA THR A 136 -3.57 8.69 6.18
C THR A 136 -2.80 9.47 5.12
N LYS A 137 -3.46 9.73 4.03
CA LYS A 137 -2.86 10.46 2.92
C LYS A 137 -2.60 11.92 3.24
#